data_cae1b7ae68074499518205b1fc55b71d
#
_entry.id   cae1b7ae68074499518205b1fc55b71d
#
_cell.length_a   1.000
_cell.length_b   1.000
_cell.length_c   1.000
_cell.angle_alpha   90.00
_cell.angle_beta   90.00
_cell.angle_gamma   90.00
#
_symmetry.space_group_name_H-M   'P 1'
#
loop_
_entity.id
_entity.type
_entity.pdbx_description
1 polymer ?
#
loop_
_entity_poly.entity_id
_entity_poly.type
_entity_poly.pdbx_seq_one_letter_code
_entity_poly.pdbx_strand_id
1 'polypeptide(L)'
;AHELGAPAISIGNITVGGTGKTPIVALVAEILIENGERVCILTRGYGRREPGKRVVVSDGSAILADAETGGDEPVELARRLAGTAVIIADADRVAAAKFAREGFGVTCFVLDDGFQHRRAARDLD
;
A
#
# COMPACT_ATOMS: atom_id res chain seq x y z
N ALA A 1 4.78 -10.97 -9.08
CA ALA A 1 4.36 -9.91 -9.98
C ALA A 1 3.24 -10.36 -10.90
N HIS A 2 3.35 -11.57 -11.38
CA HIS A 2 2.36 -12.07 -12.34
C HIS A 2 0.98 -12.25 -11.72
N GLU A 3 0.97 -12.60 -10.47
CA GLU A 3 -0.25 -12.81 -9.73
C GLU A 3 -1.07 -11.53 -9.62
N LEU A 4 -0.39 -10.39 -9.62
CA LEU A 4 -1.05 -9.08 -9.51
C LEU A 4 -1.32 -8.44 -10.87
N GLY A 5 -0.81 -9.01 -11.94
CA GLY A 5 -1.05 -8.50 -13.28
C GLY A 5 -0.19 -7.31 -13.67
N ALA A 6 0.78 -6.93 -12.83
CA ALA A 6 1.71 -5.84 -13.09
C ALA A 6 2.90 -6.03 -12.16
N PRO A 7 4.05 -5.40 -12.48
CA PRO A 7 5.22 -5.50 -11.61
C PRO A 7 4.93 -5.02 -10.20
N ALA A 8 5.54 -5.66 -9.22
CA ALA A 8 5.33 -5.31 -7.82
C ALA A 8 6.64 -5.36 -7.06
N ILE A 9 6.83 -4.39 -6.18
CA ILE A 9 7.97 -4.32 -5.28
C ILE A 9 7.44 -4.51 -3.87
N SER A 10 7.93 -5.52 -3.18
CA SER A 10 7.48 -5.81 -1.82
C SER A 10 8.46 -5.17 -0.84
N ILE A 11 7.94 -4.36 0.06
CA ILE A 11 8.72 -3.75 1.11
C ILE A 11 8.25 -4.40 2.41
N GLY A 12 9.00 -5.39 2.83
CA GLY A 12 8.57 -6.20 3.94
C GLY A 12 9.30 -5.86 5.21
N ASN A 13 10.01 -6.82 5.73
CA ASN A 13 10.58 -6.80 7.06
C ASN A 13 11.81 -5.88 7.16
N ILE A 14 11.58 -4.59 7.25
CA ILE A 14 12.66 -3.64 7.41
C ILE A 14 12.89 -3.44 8.89
N THR A 15 14.12 -3.72 9.33
CA THR A 15 14.43 -3.72 10.73
C THR A 15 15.10 -2.41 11.17
N VAL A 16 14.48 -1.30 10.87
CA VAL A 16 15.04 -0.01 11.25
C VAL A 16 14.13 0.66 12.29
N GLY A 17 13.87 -0.07 13.35
CA GLY A 17 12.93 0.43 14.36
C GLY A 17 11.54 0.47 13.77
N GLY A 18 10.56 0.90 14.48
CA GLY A 18 9.20 0.89 14.01
C GLY A 18 8.86 2.02 13.06
N THR A 19 9.75 2.98 12.84
CA THR A 19 9.41 4.20 12.12
C THR A 19 10.03 4.31 10.74
N GLY A 20 10.88 3.34 10.34
CA GLY A 20 11.59 3.47 9.07
C GLY A 20 10.82 3.03 7.85
N LYS A 21 9.80 2.22 8.04
CA LYS A 21 9.12 1.60 6.92
C LYS A 21 8.29 2.59 6.08
N THR A 22 7.51 3.43 6.73
CA THR A 22 6.65 4.38 6.02
C THR A 22 7.45 5.33 5.14
N PRO A 23 8.53 5.95 5.62
CA PRO A 23 9.36 6.78 4.75
C PRO A 23 9.95 6.03 3.57
N ILE A 24 10.32 4.76 3.77
CA ILE A 24 10.90 3.97 2.69
C ILE A 24 9.86 3.63 1.64
N VAL A 25 8.66 3.23 2.07
CA VAL A 25 7.58 2.97 1.12
C VAL A 25 7.27 4.23 0.31
N ALA A 26 7.21 5.38 0.97
CA ALA A 26 6.94 6.63 0.29
C ALA A 26 8.05 6.96 -0.72
N LEU A 27 9.29 6.76 -0.33
CA LEU A 27 10.43 7.06 -1.22
C LEU A 27 10.38 6.19 -2.48
N VAL A 28 10.15 4.88 -2.30
CA VAL A 28 10.08 3.97 -3.44
C VAL A 28 8.93 4.38 -4.36
N ALA A 29 7.78 4.71 -3.80
CA ALA A 29 6.65 5.15 -4.61
C ALA A 29 6.97 6.43 -5.37
N GLU A 30 7.64 7.39 -4.72
CA GLU A 30 8.00 8.64 -5.37
C GLU A 30 8.96 8.42 -6.54
N ILE A 31 9.93 7.52 -6.36
CA ILE A 31 10.87 7.21 -7.44
C ILE A 31 10.13 6.62 -8.64
N LEU A 32 9.20 5.71 -8.39
CA LEU A 32 8.45 5.10 -9.46
C LEU A 32 7.55 6.11 -10.17
N ILE A 33 6.91 6.98 -9.41
CA ILE A 33 6.07 8.03 -9.99
C ILE A 33 6.89 8.97 -10.86
N GLU A 34 8.09 9.32 -10.40
CA GLU A 34 8.98 10.19 -11.18
C GLU A 34 9.43 9.53 -12.47
N ASN A 35 9.41 8.20 -12.50
CA ASN A 35 9.75 7.45 -13.71
C ASN A 35 8.54 7.18 -14.60
N GLY A 36 7.43 7.84 -14.34
CA GLY A 36 6.27 7.76 -15.19
C GLY A 36 5.29 6.64 -14.86
N GLU A 37 5.51 5.94 -13.75
CA GLU A 37 4.61 4.87 -13.36
C GLU A 37 3.39 5.41 -12.63
N ARG A 38 2.26 4.75 -12.83
CA ARG A 38 1.09 5.02 -12.04
C ARG A 38 1.04 3.99 -10.93
N VAL A 39 1.44 4.41 -9.75
CA VAL A 39 1.75 3.52 -8.63
C VAL A 39 0.53 3.29 -7.75
N CYS A 40 0.34 2.05 -7.33
CA CYS A 40 -0.59 1.71 -6.27
C CYS A 40 0.16 1.06 -5.12
N ILE A 41 -0.02 1.57 -3.92
CA ILE A 41 0.48 0.95 -2.72
C ILE A 41 -0.65 0.08 -2.15
N LEU A 42 -0.37 -1.21 -2.00
CA LEU A 42 -1.32 -2.15 -1.41
C LEU A 42 -0.89 -2.45 0.02
N THR A 43 -1.83 -2.34 0.94
CA THR A 43 -1.56 -2.60 2.34
C THR A 43 -2.77 -3.31 2.94
N ARG A 44 -2.57 -4.01 4.05
CA ARG A 44 -3.69 -4.56 4.78
C ARG A 44 -4.41 -3.52 5.62
N GLY A 45 -3.73 -2.44 5.96
CA GLY A 45 -4.35 -1.38 6.74
C GLY A 45 -4.76 -1.81 8.13
N TYR A 46 -3.80 -2.34 8.88
CA TYR A 46 -4.06 -2.75 10.25
C TYR A 46 -4.60 -1.59 11.06
N GLY A 47 -5.49 -1.87 12.00
CA GLY A 47 -6.08 -0.85 12.84
C GLY A 47 -7.31 -0.18 12.24
N ARG A 48 -7.74 -0.61 11.05
CA ARG A 48 -8.95 -0.05 10.46
C ARG A 48 -10.20 -0.50 11.22
N ARG A 49 -11.23 0.32 11.16
CA ARG A 49 -12.50 0.00 11.81
C ARG A 49 -13.11 -1.30 11.27
N GLU A 50 -13.05 -1.49 9.97
CA GLU A 50 -13.61 -2.67 9.31
C GLU A 50 -12.54 -3.33 8.45
N PRO A 51 -11.70 -4.19 9.06
CA PRO A 51 -10.55 -4.74 8.31
C PRO A 51 -10.96 -5.66 7.17
N GLY A 52 -12.19 -6.15 7.15
CA GLY A 52 -12.65 -6.97 6.04
C GLY A 52 -13.06 -6.20 4.80
N LYS A 53 -13.16 -4.88 4.90
CA LYS A 53 -13.57 -4.06 3.76
C LYS A 53 -12.40 -3.49 3.02
N ARG A 54 -12.54 -3.41 1.69
CA ARG A 54 -11.59 -2.67 0.88
C ARG A 54 -11.83 -1.19 1.06
N VAL A 55 -10.76 -0.43 1.26
CA VAL A 55 -10.85 1.02 1.37
C VAL A 55 -9.85 1.65 0.41
N VAL A 56 -10.33 2.54 -0.45
CA VAL A 56 -9.45 3.34 -1.30
C VAL A 56 -9.05 4.56 -0.46
N VAL A 57 -7.83 4.55 0.03
CA VAL A 57 -7.33 5.60 0.89
C VAL A 57 -6.94 6.83 0.08
N SER A 58 -6.39 6.61 -1.11
CA SER A 58 -6.01 7.67 -2.03
C SER A 58 -6.26 7.17 -3.44
N ASP A 59 -6.78 8.03 -4.31
CA ASP A 59 -7.10 7.63 -5.68
C ASP A 59 -6.07 8.10 -6.70
N GLY A 60 -4.94 8.63 -6.24
CA GLY A 60 -3.92 9.17 -7.12
C GLY A 60 -4.06 10.66 -7.35
N SER A 61 -5.10 11.27 -6.83
CA SER A 61 -5.32 12.71 -6.92
C SER A 61 -5.69 13.32 -5.58
N ALA A 62 -6.39 12.56 -4.74
CA ALA A 62 -6.88 13.08 -3.47
C ALA A 62 -6.87 11.99 -2.42
N ILE A 63 -6.81 12.41 -1.17
CA ILE A 63 -6.90 11.51 -0.02
C ILE A 63 -8.38 11.37 0.32
N LEU A 64 -8.87 10.14 0.34
CA LEU A 64 -10.31 9.86 0.45
C LEU A 64 -10.73 9.29 1.78
N ALA A 65 -9.80 8.84 2.62
CA ALA A 65 -10.14 8.17 3.87
C ALA A 65 -9.44 8.82 5.05
N ASP A 66 -10.05 8.71 6.23
CA ASP A 66 -9.40 9.12 7.46
C ASP A 66 -8.72 7.91 8.11
N ALA A 67 -8.05 8.14 9.24
CA ALA A 67 -7.27 7.09 9.89
C ALA A 67 -8.15 5.96 10.40
N GLU A 68 -9.37 6.28 10.81
CA GLU A 68 -10.26 5.25 11.35
C GLU A 68 -10.70 4.27 10.28
N THR A 69 -11.04 4.74 9.10
CA THR A 69 -11.50 3.88 8.02
C THR A 69 -10.35 3.29 7.22
N GLY A 70 -9.28 4.03 7.00
CA GLY A 70 -8.18 3.60 6.14
C GLY A 70 -6.99 3.03 6.87
N GLY A 71 -6.90 3.25 8.17
CA GLY A 71 -5.73 2.86 8.95
C GLY A 71 -4.76 4.02 9.10
N ASP A 72 -4.02 4.06 10.22
CA ASP A 72 -3.11 5.16 10.51
C ASP A 72 -1.98 5.24 9.50
N GLU A 73 -1.35 4.10 9.21
CA GLU A 73 -0.17 4.11 8.33
C GLU A 73 -0.54 4.40 6.87
N PRO A 74 -1.59 3.80 6.32
CA PRO A 74 -1.96 4.14 4.94
C PRO A 74 -2.34 5.60 4.76
N VAL A 75 -3.01 6.18 5.74
CA VAL A 75 -3.37 7.60 5.67
C VAL A 75 -2.14 8.47 5.77
N GLU A 76 -1.18 8.09 6.61
CA GLU A 76 0.07 8.84 6.70
C GLU A 76 0.84 8.77 5.38
N LEU A 77 0.88 7.58 4.75
CA LEU A 77 1.48 7.45 3.42
C LEU A 77 0.82 8.36 2.41
N ALA A 78 -0.52 8.41 2.45
CA ALA A 78 -1.26 9.27 1.53
C ALA A 78 -0.89 10.73 1.73
N ARG A 79 -0.72 11.16 2.97
CA ARG A 79 -0.33 12.52 3.27
C ARG A 79 1.08 12.82 2.80
N ARG A 80 2.02 11.91 3.04
CA ARG A 80 3.40 12.08 2.58
C ARG A 80 3.48 12.21 1.08
N LEU A 81 2.67 11.46 0.37
CA LEU A 81 2.67 11.47 -1.09
C LEU A 81 1.70 12.50 -1.66
N ALA A 82 1.02 13.23 -0.80
CA ALA A 82 0.07 14.28 -1.19
C ALA A 82 -0.98 13.77 -2.18
N GLY A 83 -1.40 12.51 -1.99
CA GLY A 83 -2.43 11.92 -2.82
C GLY A 83 -1.98 11.49 -4.20
N THR A 84 -0.67 11.53 -4.50
CA THR A 84 -0.18 11.25 -5.86
C THR A 84 -0.11 9.76 -6.20
N ALA A 85 -0.18 8.88 -5.21
CA ALA A 85 -0.22 7.44 -5.43
C ALA A 85 -1.62 6.94 -5.10
N VAL A 86 -2.03 5.87 -5.80
CA VAL A 86 -3.21 5.13 -5.39
C VAL A 86 -2.82 4.30 -4.17
N ILE A 87 -3.62 4.31 -3.13
CA ILE A 87 -3.36 3.54 -1.92
C ILE A 87 -4.64 2.80 -1.57
N ILE A 88 -4.55 1.48 -1.51
CA ILE A 88 -5.71 0.64 -1.23
C ILE A 88 -5.38 -0.27 -0.05
N ALA A 89 -6.26 -0.25 0.94
CA ALA A 89 -6.20 -1.16 2.07
C ALA A 89 -7.19 -2.29 1.84
N ASP A 90 -6.69 -3.52 1.79
CA ASP A 90 -7.51 -4.69 1.49
C ASP A 90 -6.74 -5.94 1.93
N ALA A 91 -7.44 -6.86 2.56
CA ALA A 91 -6.83 -8.14 2.94
C ALA A 91 -6.60 -9.02 1.71
N ASP A 92 -7.39 -8.84 0.65
CA ASP A 92 -7.27 -9.63 -0.57
C ASP A 92 -6.46 -8.85 -1.59
N ARG A 93 -5.17 -9.15 -1.63
CA ARG A 93 -4.20 -8.45 -2.46
C ARG A 93 -4.49 -8.60 -3.95
N VAL A 94 -4.86 -9.81 -4.37
CA VAL A 94 -5.08 -10.08 -5.79
C VAL A 94 -6.31 -9.33 -6.29
N ALA A 95 -7.39 -9.36 -5.51
CA ALA A 95 -8.61 -8.64 -5.88
C ALA A 95 -8.37 -7.14 -5.89
N ALA A 96 -7.61 -6.63 -4.92
CA ALA A 96 -7.30 -5.20 -4.87
C ALA A 96 -6.46 -4.77 -6.06
N ALA A 97 -5.50 -5.60 -6.47
CA ALA A 97 -4.66 -5.28 -7.62
C ALA A 97 -5.47 -5.20 -8.90
N LYS A 98 -6.38 -6.13 -9.10
CA LYS A 98 -7.25 -6.09 -10.27
C LYS A 98 -8.11 -4.83 -10.27
N PHE A 99 -8.69 -4.53 -9.12
CA PHE A 99 -9.50 -3.32 -8.95
C PHE A 99 -8.70 -2.07 -9.30
N ALA A 100 -7.46 -1.99 -8.82
CA ALA A 100 -6.61 -0.83 -9.07
C ALA A 100 -6.24 -0.71 -10.55
N ARG A 101 -5.90 -1.83 -11.20
CA ARG A 101 -5.54 -1.79 -12.61
C ARG A 101 -6.73 -1.36 -13.46
N GLU A 102 -7.89 -1.90 -13.17
CA GLU A 102 -9.08 -1.62 -13.97
C GLU A 102 -9.67 -0.26 -13.69
N GLY A 103 -9.67 0.13 -12.43
CA GLY A 103 -10.32 1.38 -12.03
C GLY A 103 -9.44 2.61 -12.09
N PHE A 104 -8.13 2.44 -11.91
CA PHE A 104 -7.22 3.59 -11.81
C PHE A 104 -6.07 3.56 -12.79
N GLY A 105 -6.00 2.54 -13.64
CA GLY A 105 -4.94 2.46 -14.64
C GLY A 105 -3.55 2.26 -14.05
N VAL A 106 -3.45 1.58 -12.93
CA VAL A 106 -2.19 1.37 -12.23
C VAL A 106 -1.25 0.52 -13.07
N THR A 107 0.02 0.91 -13.11
CA THR A 107 1.03 0.22 -13.90
C THR A 107 2.02 -0.56 -13.05
N CYS A 108 2.14 -0.24 -11.75
CA CYS A 108 2.98 -1.04 -10.87
C CYS A 108 2.50 -0.91 -9.42
N PHE A 109 2.93 -1.85 -8.61
CA PHE A 109 2.50 -1.94 -7.22
C PHE A 109 3.68 -1.86 -6.27
N VAL A 110 3.44 -1.26 -5.10
CA VAL A 110 4.32 -1.35 -3.95
C VAL A 110 3.54 -2.05 -2.87
N LEU A 111 4.07 -3.16 -2.37
CA LEU A 111 3.38 -3.97 -1.37
C LEU A 111 3.97 -3.63 0.00
N ASP A 112 3.13 -3.07 0.86
CA ASP A 112 3.53 -2.70 2.21
C ASP A 112 3.16 -3.86 3.13
N ASP A 113 4.08 -4.81 3.28
CA ASP A 113 3.83 -6.06 3.97
C ASP A 113 4.51 -6.18 5.33
N GLY A 114 5.01 -5.07 5.85
CA GLY A 114 5.84 -5.13 7.05
C GLY A 114 5.25 -5.92 8.19
N PHE A 115 4.03 -5.63 8.57
CA PHE A 115 3.40 -6.32 9.69
C PHE A 115 3.09 -7.76 9.36
N GLN A 116 2.57 -7.99 8.19
CA GLN A 116 2.23 -9.34 7.78
C GLN A 116 3.48 -10.20 7.67
N HIS A 117 4.55 -9.63 7.17
CA HIS A 117 5.81 -10.35 7.05
C HIS A 117 6.33 -10.79 8.42
N ARG A 118 6.29 -9.90 9.39
CA ARG A 118 6.74 -10.25 10.73
C ARG A 118 5.90 -11.35 11.35
N ARG A 119 4.61 -11.30 11.12
CA ARG A 119 3.70 -12.33 11.62
C ARG A 119 4.01 -13.68 10.98
N ALA A 120 4.23 -13.68 9.68
CA ALA A 120 4.57 -14.90 8.96
C ALA A 120 5.88 -15.49 9.46
N ALA A 121 6.86 -14.64 9.73
CA ALA A 121 8.15 -15.09 10.25
C ALA A 121 7.98 -15.78 11.60
N ARG A 122 7.12 -15.23 12.46
CA ARG A 122 6.87 -15.85 13.76
C ARG A 122 6.17 -17.20 13.61
N ASP A 123 5.28 -17.30 12.65
CA ASP A 123 4.55 -18.54 12.43
C ASP A 123 5.46 -19.63 11.90
N LEU A 124 6.47 -19.25 11.15
CA LEU A 124 7.42 -20.21 10.61
C LEU A 124 8.39 -20.72 11.65
N ASP A 125 8.61 -19.98 12.70
CA ASP A 125 9.49 -20.36 13.76
C ASP A 125 8.90 -21.48 14.62
#